data_46d8e8bed59a5500d8c08d603faae3ff
#
_entry.id   46d8e8bed59a5500d8c08d603faae3ff
#
_cell.length_a   1.000
_cell.length_b   1.000
_cell.length_c   1.000
_cell.angle_alpha   90.00
_cell.angle_beta   90.00
_cell.angle_gamma   90.00
#
_symmetry.space_group_name_H-M   'P 1'
#
loop_
_entity.id
_entity.type
_entity.pdbx_description
1 polymer ?
#
loop_
_entity_poly.entity_id
_entity_poly.type
_entity_poly.pdbx_seq_one_letter_code
_entity_poly.pdbx_strand_id
1 'polypeptide(L)'
;MLTVIKSLALFFQIMFLFIGCIFLYVDKNTPNLDLISESELQQPIKIYSKDGKLIGFFGIERRELISFEQIPENLKNAVLAAEDNDYFNHSGVKISSLVRALLGELTGSPSGGGGTISMQVVRSYLLSTERTYERKLKEIYLAWRLEEFMSKEEILQLYFNKTFLGNRNYGFKAAYDYYFGKNFNEIS
;
A
#
# COMPACT_ATOMS: atom_id res chain seq x y z
N MET A 1 11.60 -20.62 42.82
CA MET A 1 12.36 -20.06 41.66
C MET A 1 12.28 -20.97 40.41
N LEU A 2 12.64 -22.26 40.50
CA LEU A 2 12.64 -23.18 39.34
C LEU A 2 11.25 -23.40 38.72
N THR A 3 10.17 -23.45 39.50
CA THR A 3 8.79 -23.57 38.99
C THR A 3 8.34 -22.35 38.22
N VAL A 4 8.69 -21.14 38.66
CA VAL A 4 8.37 -19.89 37.91
C VAL A 4 9.09 -19.84 36.58
N ILE A 5 10.37 -20.24 36.54
CA ILE A 5 11.15 -20.31 35.28
C ILE A 5 10.53 -21.31 34.31
N LYS A 6 10.12 -22.49 34.79
CA LYS A 6 9.44 -23.50 33.94
C LYS A 6 8.10 -22.99 33.41
N SER A 7 7.31 -22.32 34.23
CA SER A 7 6.03 -21.72 33.80
C SER A 7 6.23 -20.62 32.78
N LEU A 8 7.25 -19.76 32.94
CA LEU A 8 7.60 -18.73 31.98
C LEU A 8 8.06 -19.34 30.64
N ALA A 9 8.93 -20.37 30.70
CA ALA A 9 9.40 -21.07 29.49
C ALA A 9 8.23 -21.73 28.74
N LEU A 10 7.31 -22.39 29.44
CA LEU A 10 6.12 -22.98 28.86
C LEU A 10 5.21 -21.89 28.21
N PHE A 11 5.02 -20.77 28.87
CA PHE A 11 4.26 -19.64 28.30
C PHE A 11 4.88 -19.15 26.99
N PHE A 12 6.18 -18.93 26.95
CA PHE A 12 6.86 -18.50 25.71
C PHE A 12 6.80 -19.56 24.60
N GLN A 13 6.88 -20.84 24.94
CA GLN A 13 6.73 -21.92 23.95
C GLN A 13 5.32 -21.93 23.35
N ILE A 14 4.28 -21.83 24.16
CA ILE A 14 2.88 -21.78 23.70
C ILE A 14 2.67 -20.53 22.83
N MET A 15 3.17 -19.38 23.26
CA MET A 15 3.09 -18.13 22.51
C MET A 15 3.81 -18.25 21.15
N PHE A 16 4.98 -18.84 21.11
CA PHE A 16 5.71 -19.07 19.85
C PHE A 16 4.97 -20.00 18.90
N LEU A 17 4.42 -21.11 19.40
CA LEU A 17 3.58 -22.02 18.62
C LEU A 17 2.33 -21.32 18.08
N PHE A 18 1.68 -20.51 18.88
CA PHE A 18 0.50 -19.75 18.48
C PHE A 18 0.83 -18.75 17.36
N ILE A 19 1.93 -18.00 17.48
CA ILE A 19 2.41 -17.08 16.43
C ILE A 19 2.74 -17.86 15.16
N GLY A 20 3.41 -19.02 15.28
CA GLY A 20 3.70 -19.90 14.15
C GLY A 20 2.45 -20.40 13.43
N CYS A 21 1.42 -20.78 14.17
CA CYS A 21 0.12 -21.18 13.60
C CYS A 21 -0.56 -20.02 12.85
N ILE A 22 -0.52 -18.81 13.41
CA ILE A 22 -1.05 -17.62 12.73
C ILE A 22 -0.28 -17.37 11.44
N PHE A 23 1.04 -17.42 11.47
CA PHE A 23 1.88 -17.22 10.29
C PHE A 23 1.54 -18.22 9.18
N LEU A 24 1.48 -19.51 9.50
CA LEU A 24 1.12 -20.56 8.54
C LEU A 24 -0.30 -20.40 8.00
N TYR A 25 -1.23 -19.99 8.85
CA TYR A 25 -2.60 -19.71 8.42
C TYR A 25 -2.65 -18.55 7.43
N VAL A 26 -1.96 -17.46 7.73
CA VAL A 26 -1.91 -16.26 6.87
C VAL A 26 -1.22 -16.59 5.55
N ASP A 27 -0.07 -17.25 5.57
CA ASP A 27 0.66 -17.67 4.37
C ASP A 27 -0.21 -18.49 3.42
N LYS A 28 -0.92 -19.50 3.95
CA LYS A 28 -1.81 -20.36 3.16
C LYS A 28 -3.03 -19.63 2.58
N ASN A 29 -3.50 -18.57 3.25
CA ASN A 29 -4.75 -17.87 2.89
C ASN A 29 -4.49 -16.48 2.26
N THR A 30 -3.26 -16.18 1.86
CA THR A 30 -2.94 -14.96 1.12
C THR A 30 -2.80 -15.25 -0.38
N PRO A 31 -3.21 -14.29 -1.24
CA PRO A 31 -2.98 -14.41 -2.68
C PRO A 31 -1.49 -14.34 -3.03
N ASN A 32 -1.13 -14.85 -4.21
CA ASN A 32 0.24 -14.77 -4.71
C ASN A 32 0.58 -13.33 -5.11
N LEU A 33 1.81 -12.90 -4.81
CA LEU A 33 2.33 -11.58 -5.17
C LEU A 33 2.52 -11.40 -6.67
N ASP A 34 2.70 -12.48 -7.45
CA ASP A 34 2.82 -12.44 -8.91
C ASP A 34 1.60 -11.75 -9.55
N LEU A 35 0.44 -11.84 -8.91
CA LEU A 35 -0.77 -11.13 -9.35
C LEU A 35 -0.62 -9.60 -9.40
N ILE A 36 0.33 -9.02 -8.65
CA ILE A 36 0.63 -7.59 -8.74
C ILE A 36 1.31 -7.27 -10.05
N SER A 37 2.34 -8.04 -10.42
CA SER A 37 3.09 -7.85 -11.67
C SER A 37 2.25 -8.20 -12.91
N GLU A 38 1.34 -9.17 -12.79
CA GLU A 38 0.43 -9.58 -13.85
C GLU A 38 -0.80 -8.66 -13.98
N SER A 39 -1.05 -7.80 -12.98
CA SER A 39 -2.22 -6.93 -12.98
C SER A 39 -2.11 -5.85 -14.05
N GLU A 40 -2.83 -6.02 -15.14
CA GLU A 40 -3.02 -4.96 -16.12
C GLU A 40 -3.92 -3.86 -15.54
N LEU A 41 -3.33 -2.71 -15.27
CA LEU A 41 -4.08 -1.54 -14.85
C LEU A 41 -4.87 -0.99 -16.04
N GLN A 42 -6.19 -1.03 -15.93
CA GLN A 42 -7.06 -0.53 -16.99
C GLN A 42 -6.78 0.94 -17.29
N GLN A 43 -6.53 1.22 -18.59
CA GLN A 43 -6.37 2.58 -19.08
C GLN A 43 -7.58 2.94 -19.96
N PRO A 44 -8.06 4.18 -19.90
CA PRO A 44 -9.14 4.63 -20.76
C PRO A 44 -8.66 4.72 -22.22
N ILE A 45 -9.56 4.47 -23.17
CA ILE A 45 -9.33 4.76 -24.57
C ILE A 45 -9.43 6.28 -24.75
N LYS A 46 -8.35 6.92 -25.21
CA LYS A 46 -8.31 8.35 -25.52
C LYS A 46 -8.68 8.56 -26.99
N ILE A 47 -9.64 9.43 -27.26
CA ILE A 47 -10.11 9.75 -28.60
C ILE A 47 -9.58 11.14 -28.97
N TYR A 48 -8.86 11.22 -30.07
CA TYR A 48 -8.29 12.47 -30.57
C TYR A 48 -8.93 12.87 -31.89
N SER A 49 -9.05 14.18 -32.13
CA SER A 49 -9.40 14.75 -33.42
C SER A 49 -8.25 14.60 -34.44
N LYS A 50 -8.53 14.83 -35.70
CA LYS A 50 -7.51 14.74 -36.78
C LYS A 50 -6.34 15.71 -36.54
N ASP A 51 -6.58 16.84 -35.89
CA ASP A 51 -5.58 17.84 -35.52
C ASP A 51 -4.92 17.58 -34.17
N GLY A 52 -5.08 16.36 -33.59
CA GLY A 52 -4.40 15.91 -32.37
C GLY A 52 -4.99 16.42 -31.05
N LYS A 53 -6.16 17.07 -31.09
CA LYS A 53 -6.82 17.53 -29.86
C LYS A 53 -7.59 16.39 -29.21
N LEU A 54 -7.45 16.24 -27.89
CA LEU A 54 -8.23 15.26 -27.12
C LEU A 54 -9.72 15.66 -27.16
N ILE A 55 -10.54 14.81 -27.78
CA ILE A 55 -12.01 14.98 -27.84
C ILE A 55 -12.65 14.42 -26.56
N GLY A 56 -12.13 13.29 -26.08
CA GLY A 56 -12.65 12.62 -24.89
C GLY A 56 -11.92 11.32 -24.59
N PHE A 57 -12.36 10.67 -23.52
CA PHE A 57 -11.87 9.34 -23.17
C PHE A 57 -13.05 8.43 -22.82
N PHE A 58 -12.90 7.16 -23.16
CA PHE A 58 -13.87 6.12 -22.91
C PHE A 58 -13.30 5.08 -21.97
N GLY A 59 -13.95 4.90 -20.81
CA GLY A 59 -13.53 3.98 -19.75
C GLY A 59 -14.14 4.38 -18.41
N ILE A 60 -14.16 3.41 -17.48
CA ILE A 60 -14.70 3.61 -16.13
C ILE A 60 -13.70 4.39 -15.27
N GLU A 61 -12.43 4.04 -15.37
CA GLU A 61 -11.33 4.63 -14.62
C GLU A 61 -10.54 5.61 -15.49
N ARG A 62 -10.24 6.76 -14.92
CA ARG A 62 -9.27 7.70 -15.52
C ARG A 62 -7.91 7.36 -14.94
N ARG A 63 -7.02 6.86 -15.79
CA ARG A 63 -5.66 6.49 -15.38
C ARG A 63 -4.67 6.86 -16.45
N GLU A 64 -3.54 7.35 -16.01
CA GLU A 64 -2.37 7.57 -16.82
C GLU A 64 -1.15 7.06 -16.05
N LEU A 65 -0.53 6.01 -16.59
CA LEU A 65 0.60 5.35 -15.93
C LEU A 65 1.87 6.19 -16.09
N ILE A 66 2.65 6.23 -15.03
CA ILE A 66 3.96 6.87 -14.98
C ILE A 66 5.00 5.91 -14.44
N SER A 67 6.24 6.02 -14.95
CA SER A 67 7.39 5.35 -14.34
C SER A 67 7.88 6.09 -13.11
N PHE A 68 8.70 5.45 -12.29
CA PHE A 68 9.25 6.05 -11.07
C PHE A 68 10.02 7.35 -11.36
N GLU A 69 10.79 7.38 -12.46
CA GLU A 69 11.59 8.53 -12.88
C GLU A 69 10.74 9.73 -13.31
N GLN A 70 9.51 9.48 -13.74
CA GLN A 70 8.56 10.51 -14.15
C GLN A 70 7.84 11.17 -12.97
N ILE A 71 7.98 10.61 -11.75
CA ILE A 71 7.36 11.19 -10.56
C ILE A 71 8.17 12.39 -10.10
N PRO A 72 7.60 13.61 -10.06
CA PRO A 72 8.31 14.79 -9.58
C PRO A 72 8.81 14.62 -8.14
N GLU A 73 10.05 15.04 -7.88
CA GLU A 73 10.70 14.82 -6.59
C GLU A 73 9.95 15.47 -5.42
N ASN A 74 9.45 16.69 -5.63
CA ASN A 74 8.65 17.39 -4.62
C ASN A 74 7.36 16.63 -4.28
N LEU A 75 6.72 16.00 -5.26
CA LEU A 75 5.53 15.20 -5.03
C LEU A 75 5.85 13.89 -4.29
N LYS A 76 6.95 13.21 -4.66
CA LYS A 76 7.43 12.02 -3.91
C LYS A 76 7.63 12.37 -2.44
N ASN A 77 8.39 13.44 -2.18
CA ASN A 77 8.70 13.87 -0.82
C ASN A 77 7.45 14.26 -0.02
N ALA A 78 6.50 14.95 -0.65
CA ALA A 78 5.23 15.31 -0.01
C ALA A 78 4.39 14.09 0.36
N VAL A 79 4.29 13.11 -0.54
CA VAL A 79 3.55 11.85 -0.28
C VAL A 79 4.25 11.04 0.81
N LEU A 80 5.57 10.90 0.75
CA LEU A 80 6.33 10.18 1.77
C LEU A 80 6.18 10.84 3.15
N ALA A 81 6.25 12.15 3.22
CA ALA A 81 6.08 12.89 4.48
C ALA A 81 4.68 12.72 5.08
N ALA A 82 3.65 12.64 4.24
CA ALA A 82 2.26 12.52 4.67
C ALA A 82 1.86 11.07 5.04
N GLU A 83 2.30 10.09 4.25
CA GLU A 83 1.83 8.71 4.34
C GLU A 83 2.80 7.79 5.07
N ASP A 84 4.11 7.96 4.80
CA ASP A 84 5.14 7.06 5.32
C ASP A 84 6.52 7.72 5.33
N ASN A 85 6.75 8.61 6.27
CA ASN A 85 7.98 9.41 6.36
C ASN A 85 9.27 8.61 6.53
N ASP A 86 9.16 7.33 6.80
CA ASP A 86 10.28 6.43 7.09
C ASP A 86 10.37 5.29 6.07
N TYR A 87 9.70 5.47 4.93
CA TYR A 87 9.48 4.47 3.90
C TYR A 87 10.73 3.68 3.52
N PHE A 88 11.85 4.36 3.31
CA PHE A 88 13.11 3.75 2.88
C PHE A 88 13.87 3.02 4.00
N ASN A 89 13.44 3.14 5.26
CA ASN A 89 14.16 2.62 6.42
C ASN A 89 13.52 1.39 7.06
N HIS A 90 12.33 0.98 6.62
CA HIS A 90 11.66 -0.22 7.14
C HIS A 90 11.41 -1.25 6.03
N SER A 91 11.15 -2.50 6.40
CA SER A 91 10.87 -3.61 5.48
C SER A 91 9.35 -3.87 5.41
N GLY A 92 8.61 -2.99 4.72
CA GLY A 92 7.18 -3.13 4.46
C GLY A 92 6.26 -2.75 5.61
N VAL A 93 6.73 -2.84 6.85
CA VAL A 93 5.94 -2.64 8.05
C VAL A 93 6.69 -1.80 9.07
N LYS A 94 6.02 -0.78 9.62
CA LYS A 94 6.56 0.06 10.69
C LYS A 94 5.97 -0.38 12.04
N ILE A 95 6.72 -1.17 12.80
CA ILE A 95 6.25 -1.78 14.06
C ILE A 95 5.79 -0.71 15.06
N SER A 96 6.49 0.42 15.18
CA SER A 96 6.11 1.51 16.06
C SER A 96 4.72 2.08 15.74
N SER A 97 4.37 2.16 14.46
CA SER A 97 3.04 2.62 14.01
C SER A 97 1.95 1.60 14.30
N LEU A 98 2.26 0.30 14.16
CA LEU A 98 1.31 -0.77 14.51
C LEU A 98 1.04 -0.79 16.02
N VAL A 99 2.09 -0.69 16.85
CA VAL A 99 1.93 -0.63 18.31
C VAL A 99 1.12 0.59 18.71
N ARG A 100 1.41 1.76 18.17
CA ARG A 100 0.65 2.98 18.41
C ARG A 100 -0.82 2.82 18.04
N ALA A 101 -1.12 2.24 16.86
CA ALA A 101 -2.48 2.01 16.40
C ALA A 101 -3.23 1.04 17.35
N LEU A 102 -2.58 -0.05 17.76
CA LEU A 102 -3.15 -1.02 18.70
C LEU A 102 -3.45 -0.38 20.08
N LEU A 103 -2.51 0.39 20.62
CA LEU A 103 -2.71 1.09 21.89
C LEU A 103 -3.83 2.13 21.79
N GLY A 104 -3.91 2.85 20.67
CA GLY A 104 -5.00 3.80 20.40
C GLY A 104 -6.37 3.12 20.38
N GLU A 105 -6.47 1.94 19.77
CA GLU A 105 -7.70 1.16 19.74
C GLU A 105 -8.09 0.65 21.13
N LEU A 106 -7.13 0.15 21.91
CA LEU A 106 -7.36 -0.32 23.28
C LEU A 106 -7.75 0.80 24.26
N THR A 107 -7.24 2.01 24.05
CA THR A 107 -7.53 3.17 24.90
C THR A 107 -8.74 3.99 24.44
N GLY A 108 -9.41 3.59 23.35
CA GLY A 108 -10.54 4.34 22.78
C GLY A 108 -10.14 5.69 22.14
N SER A 109 -8.84 5.91 21.94
CA SER A 109 -8.29 7.11 21.29
C SER A 109 -7.59 6.73 19.99
N PRO A 110 -8.34 6.50 18.89
CA PRO A 110 -7.74 6.06 17.63
C PRO A 110 -6.72 7.07 17.15
N SER A 111 -5.46 6.71 17.21
CA SER A 111 -4.34 7.50 16.72
C SER A 111 -3.97 7.06 15.31
N GLY A 112 -4.47 7.72 14.30
CA GLY A 112 -4.03 7.60 12.90
C GLY A 112 -3.80 6.20 12.33
N GLY A 113 -3.82 6.02 11.06
CA GLY A 113 -3.58 4.73 10.41
C GLY A 113 -2.16 4.22 10.63
N GLY A 114 -2.00 2.99 11.13
CA GLY A 114 -0.71 2.30 11.24
C GLY A 114 -0.27 1.61 9.95
N GLY A 115 -0.71 2.10 8.78
CA GLY A 115 -0.39 1.51 7.48
C GLY A 115 0.79 2.20 6.80
N THR A 116 1.67 1.43 6.17
CA THR A 116 2.75 1.90 5.30
C THR A 116 2.30 1.96 3.84
N ILE A 117 3.10 2.57 2.98
CA ILE A 117 2.87 2.56 1.52
C ILE A 117 2.80 1.12 0.99
N SER A 118 3.72 0.23 1.40
CA SER A 118 3.71 -1.18 1.00
C SER A 118 2.43 -1.91 1.43
N MET A 119 1.92 -1.64 2.63
CA MET A 119 0.63 -2.16 3.09
C MET A 119 -0.55 -1.62 2.26
N GLN A 120 -0.50 -0.35 1.85
CA GLN A 120 -1.52 0.24 0.99
C GLN A 120 -1.51 -0.36 -0.41
N VAL A 121 -0.34 -0.65 -0.97
CA VAL A 121 -0.18 -1.32 -2.26
C VAL A 121 -0.81 -2.71 -2.21
N VAL A 122 -0.38 -3.60 -1.31
CA VAL A 122 -0.94 -4.96 -1.24
C VAL A 122 -2.44 -4.96 -1.00
N ARG A 123 -2.95 -4.04 -0.17
CA ARG A 123 -4.38 -3.88 0.04
C ARG A 123 -5.12 -3.53 -1.25
N SER A 124 -4.59 -2.59 -2.03
CA SER A 124 -5.26 -2.09 -3.24
C SER A 124 -5.20 -3.04 -4.43
N TYR A 125 -4.22 -3.95 -4.45
CA TYR A 125 -4.05 -4.92 -5.54
C TYR A 125 -4.63 -6.29 -5.21
N LEU A 126 -4.50 -6.75 -3.97
CA LEU A 126 -4.69 -8.16 -3.60
C LEU A 126 -5.81 -8.41 -2.59
N LEU A 127 -6.24 -7.39 -1.82
CA LEU A 127 -7.15 -7.61 -0.70
C LEU A 127 -8.48 -6.88 -0.89
N SER A 128 -9.48 -7.31 -0.13
CA SER A 128 -10.79 -6.67 -0.10
C SER A 128 -10.76 -5.33 0.65
N THR A 129 -11.79 -4.51 0.46
CA THR A 129 -11.97 -3.24 1.18
C THR A 129 -12.55 -3.41 2.59
N GLU A 130 -12.95 -4.63 2.97
CA GLU A 130 -13.52 -4.92 4.29
C GLU A 130 -12.53 -4.66 5.41
N ARG A 131 -13.00 -4.03 6.49
CA ARG A 131 -12.16 -3.71 7.65
C ARG A 131 -12.22 -4.83 8.66
N THR A 132 -11.37 -5.86 8.49
CA THR A 132 -11.24 -7.00 9.41
C THR A 132 -9.83 -7.14 9.95
N TYR A 133 -9.68 -7.75 11.13
CA TYR A 133 -8.36 -8.08 11.69
C TYR A 133 -7.62 -9.09 10.81
N GLU A 134 -8.33 -10.05 10.23
CA GLU A 134 -7.74 -11.01 9.30
C GLU A 134 -7.12 -10.33 8.08
N ARG A 135 -7.85 -9.40 7.45
CA ARG A 135 -7.30 -8.59 6.36
C ARG A 135 -6.07 -7.80 6.82
N LYS A 136 -6.07 -7.26 8.04
CA LYS A 136 -4.92 -6.50 8.56
C LYS A 136 -3.69 -7.39 8.77
N LEU A 137 -3.87 -8.62 9.22
CA LEU A 137 -2.78 -9.59 9.32
C LEU A 137 -2.23 -9.95 7.94
N LYS A 138 -3.11 -10.16 6.94
CA LYS A 138 -2.70 -10.39 5.55
C LYS A 138 -1.96 -9.17 4.96
N GLU A 139 -2.41 -7.94 5.23
CA GLU A 139 -1.69 -6.73 4.82
C GLU A 139 -0.26 -6.68 5.37
N ILE A 140 -0.09 -6.95 6.66
CA ILE A 140 1.22 -6.94 7.32
C ILE A 140 2.14 -7.99 6.69
N TYR A 141 1.64 -9.22 6.54
CA TYR A 141 2.39 -10.33 5.97
C TYR A 141 2.79 -10.06 4.51
N LEU A 142 1.82 -9.67 3.68
CA LEU A 142 2.06 -9.41 2.26
C LEU A 142 2.95 -8.18 2.04
N ALA A 143 2.85 -7.14 2.87
CA ALA A 143 3.71 -5.96 2.75
C ALA A 143 5.18 -6.31 3.04
N TRP A 144 5.44 -7.15 4.04
CA TRP A 144 6.78 -7.66 4.29
C TRP A 144 7.29 -8.49 3.11
N ARG A 145 6.50 -9.45 2.61
CA ARG A 145 6.85 -10.28 1.44
C ARG A 145 7.02 -9.45 0.17
N LEU A 146 6.23 -8.39 -0.02
CA LEU A 146 6.33 -7.53 -1.19
C LEU A 146 7.69 -6.85 -1.27
N GLU A 147 8.27 -6.40 -0.16
CA GLU A 147 9.59 -5.78 -0.12
C GLU A 147 10.77 -6.76 -0.24
N GLU A 148 10.52 -8.05 -0.11
CA GLU A 148 11.46 -9.09 -0.53
C GLU A 148 11.38 -9.36 -2.04
N PHE A 149 10.22 -9.08 -2.66
CA PHE A 149 9.92 -9.39 -4.04
C PHE A 149 10.19 -8.24 -5.01
N MET A 150 9.99 -6.98 -4.59
CA MET A 150 10.12 -5.76 -5.38
C MET A 150 10.95 -4.70 -4.66
N SER A 151 11.61 -3.83 -5.42
CA SER A 151 12.33 -2.68 -4.88
C SER A 151 11.38 -1.60 -4.32
N LYS A 152 11.90 -0.73 -3.48
CA LYS A 152 11.17 0.42 -2.94
C LYS A 152 10.62 1.34 -4.03
N GLU A 153 11.40 1.55 -5.06
CA GLU A 153 11.04 2.37 -6.22
C GLU A 153 9.87 1.77 -7.00
N GLU A 154 9.90 0.46 -7.24
CA GLU A 154 8.82 -0.25 -7.91
C GLU A 154 7.53 -0.21 -7.09
N ILE A 155 7.59 -0.46 -5.78
CA ILE A 155 6.44 -0.39 -4.88
C ILE A 155 5.86 1.04 -4.86
N LEU A 156 6.71 2.06 -4.82
CA LEU A 156 6.27 3.45 -4.84
C LEU A 156 5.61 3.80 -6.18
N GLN A 157 6.16 3.34 -7.31
CA GLN A 157 5.54 3.48 -8.63
C GLN A 157 4.14 2.86 -8.68
N LEU A 158 3.97 1.64 -8.13
CA LEU A 158 2.67 0.98 -8.02
C LEU A 158 1.68 1.82 -7.20
N TYR A 159 2.14 2.37 -6.08
CA TYR A 159 1.33 3.26 -5.24
C TYR A 159 0.84 4.48 -6.02
N PHE A 160 1.75 5.18 -6.72
CA PHE A 160 1.43 6.37 -7.50
C PHE A 160 0.47 6.08 -8.67
N ASN A 161 0.48 4.89 -9.21
CA ASN A 161 -0.36 4.48 -10.34
C ASN A 161 -1.72 3.91 -9.92
N LYS A 162 -1.86 3.39 -8.68
CA LYS A 162 -3.09 2.68 -8.24
C LYS A 162 -3.99 3.51 -7.34
N THR A 163 -3.43 4.46 -6.58
CA THR A 163 -4.17 5.21 -5.55
C THR A 163 -5.39 5.91 -6.14
N PHE A 164 -6.56 5.68 -5.54
CA PHE A 164 -7.79 6.37 -5.90
C PHE A 164 -7.81 7.76 -5.27
N LEU A 165 -7.96 8.79 -6.10
CA LEU A 165 -7.91 10.20 -5.70
C LEU A 165 -9.23 10.95 -6.00
N GLY A 166 -10.33 10.21 -6.06
CA GLY A 166 -11.65 10.80 -6.27
C GLY A 166 -11.99 10.98 -7.75
N ASN A 167 -13.27 11.25 -8.02
CA ASN A 167 -13.81 11.57 -9.35
C ASN A 167 -13.41 10.60 -10.49
N ARG A 168 -13.31 9.31 -10.15
CA ARG A 168 -12.82 8.22 -11.02
C ARG A 168 -11.34 8.32 -11.43
N ASN A 169 -10.57 9.22 -10.78
CA ASN A 169 -9.14 9.31 -11.04
C ASN A 169 -8.38 8.29 -10.19
N TYR A 170 -7.65 7.44 -10.87
CA TYR A 170 -6.74 6.47 -10.31
C TYR A 170 -5.32 6.80 -10.76
N GLY A 171 -4.43 6.93 -9.79
CA GLY A 171 -3.06 7.42 -9.97
C GLY A 171 -2.95 8.94 -9.93
N PHE A 172 -1.78 9.37 -9.48
CA PHE A 172 -1.50 10.79 -9.20
C PHE A 172 -1.50 11.65 -10.46
N LYS A 173 -1.01 11.11 -11.59
CA LYS A 173 -0.97 11.87 -12.84
C LYS A 173 -2.36 12.21 -13.35
N ALA A 174 -3.24 11.22 -13.44
CA ALA A 174 -4.62 11.45 -13.88
C ALA A 174 -5.38 12.42 -12.95
N ALA A 175 -5.14 12.31 -11.64
CA ALA A 175 -5.73 13.22 -10.66
C ALA A 175 -5.20 14.65 -10.82
N TYR A 176 -3.90 14.81 -10.99
CA TYR A 176 -3.29 16.13 -11.17
C TYR A 176 -3.81 16.82 -12.43
N ASP A 177 -3.82 16.13 -13.57
CA ASP A 177 -4.33 16.65 -14.83
C ASP A 177 -5.80 17.07 -14.70
N TYR A 178 -6.61 16.27 -13.97
CA TYR A 178 -8.02 16.55 -13.76
C TYR A 178 -8.29 17.77 -12.85
N TYR A 179 -7.60 17.83 -11.69
CA TYR A 179 -7.87 18.87 -10.70
C TYR A 179 -7.18 20.20 -11.00
N PHE A 180 -6.02 20.18 -11.62
CA PHE A 180 -5.22 21.39 -11.86
C PHE A 180 -5.19 21.81 -13.33
N GLY A 181 -5.49 20.91 -14.28
CA GLY A 181 -5.45 21.21 -15.71
C GLY A 181 -4.07 21.62 -16.21
N LYS A 182 -3.00 21.20 -15.52
CA LYS A 182 -1.60 21.55 -15.78
C LYS A 182 -0.81 20.28 -16.10
N ASN A 183 0.36 20.46 -16.71
CA ASN A 183 1.27 19.35 -16.98
C ASN A 183 1.83 18.81 -15.66
N PHE A 184 1.76 17.49 -15.49
CA PHE A 184 2.27 16.79 -14.31
C PHE A 184 3.75 17.08 -14.01
N ASN A 185 4.55 17.31 -15.05
CA ASN A 185 5.97 17.64 -14.90
C ASN A 185 6.24 19.09 -14.40
N GLU A 186 5.19 19.92 -14.27
CA GLU A 186 5.30 21.30 -13.77
C GLU A 186 5.05 21.41 -12.27
N ILE A 187 4.98 20.31 -11.56
CA ILE A 187 4.83 20.28 -10.09
C ILE A 187 6.12 20.83 -9.46
N SER A 188 6.00 21.98 -8.83
CA SER A 188 7.08 22.70 -8.13
C SER A 188 6.91 22.63 -6.60
#